data_d35cae291ee9b770950c6c44f490034b
#
_entry.id   d35cae291ee9b770950c6c44f490034b
#
_cell.length_a   1.000
_cell.length_b   1.000
_cell.length_c   1.000
_cell.angle_alpha   90.00
_cell.angle_beta   90.00
_cell.angle_gamma   90.00
#
_symmetry.space_group_name_H-M   'P 1'
#
loop_
_entity.id
_entity.type
_entity.pdbx_description
1 polymer ?
#
loop_
_entity_poly.entity_id
_entity_poly.type
_entity_poly.pdbx_seq_one_letter_code
_entity_poly.pdbx_strand_id
1 'polypeptide(L)'
;MTGPATVEFTGARSGEGPLTWGQRAIWRLTEWLPPGDPYFNMPWALPVHGKPDLPAVLAALARLLERHESLRTNWLPDSEQTGMVQRVAGDGRLTVELVDAAGSRPRVLAGEIAAELAAKGFDYAGELPVRCAVVMDGGRPRAVAFAFTHMAVDGRALDVIAGEWPRLLSGEPLPRDVPQPLDLAAEERSPEGAARGERALRYWRAALERMPRPLFAAPPGPPEEPRFVKLGMESAALGAAATGLAARWGVSTSSVLLGAYAVLLSRLTGRGTVALQLIVGNRHDPRLAPMVATLVQDGIFVLDVVPGQPLAEVVRAAHRGVLATYRHARYDPAAQRALIGEIGPPPTAYFNDVRVAAGWPNLPANPPATPGRIFPVGAWPEVDAEVFFTAGPATHTCRLDLLADTSLLPREAIEATLREVETLLVSEENT
;
A
#
# COMPACT_ATOMS: atom_id res chain seq x y z
N MET A 1 -11.39 -18.84 -29.36
CA MET A 1 -10.50 -18.91 -28.16
C MET A 1 -9.08 -19.14 -28.64
N THR A 2 -8.24 -18.16 -28.57
CA THR A 2 -6.79 -18.29 -28.80
C THR A 2 -6.22 -18.94 -27.54
N GLY A 3 -5.45 -20.05 -27.68
CA GLY A 3 -4.78 -20.69 -26.53
C GLY A 3 -3.82 -19.72 -25.81
N PRO A 4 -3.31 -20.09 -24.62
CA PRO A 4 -2.39 -19.25 -23.88
C PRO A 4 -1.10 -19.03 -24.67
N ALA A 5 -0.52 -17.83 -24.53
CA ALA A 5 0.81 -17.51 -25.04
C ALA A 5 1.85 -17.78 -23.95
N THR A 6 3.10 -17.96 -24.36
CA THR A 6 4.23 -18.11 -23.44
C THR A 6 5.23 -16.98 -23.65
N VAL A 7 5.66 -16.35 -22.57
CA VAL A 7 6.75 -15.38 -22.54
C VAL A 7 7.96 -16.05 -21.91
N GLU A 8 9.02 -16.21 -22.69
CA GLU A 8 10.34 -16.65 -22.17
C GLU A 8 11.14 -15.42 -21.74
N PHE A 9 11.93 -15.55 -20.69
CA PHE A 9 12.82 -14.48 -20.22
C PHE A 9 14.18 -15.04 -19.81
N THR A 10 15.21 -14.20 -19.93
CA THR A 10 16.56 -14.48 -19.44
C THR A 10 17.09 -13.24 -18.73
N GLY A 11 17.14 -13.29 -17.41
CA GLY A 11 17.62 -12.21 -16.57
C GLY A 11 19.15 -12.09 -16.59
N ALA A 12 19.64 -10.88 -16.33
CA ALA A 12 21.07 -10.59 -16.32
C ALA A 12 21.84 -11.33 -15.22
N ARG A 13 21.17 -11.71 -14.13
CA ARG A 13 21.75 -12.49 -13.02
C ARG A 13 20.70 -13.39 -12.37
N SER A 14 21.18 -14.38 -11.66
CA SER A 14 20.41 -15.21 -10.72
C SER A 14 21.14 -15.25 -9.38
N GLY A 15 20.49 -15.73 -8.35
CA GLY A 15 21.12 -15.88 -7.05
C GLY A 15 20.12 -16.15 -5.95
N GLU A 16 20.67 -16.43 -4.77
CA GLU A 16 19.91 -16.66 -3.56
C GLU A 16 20.45 -15.78 -2.44
N GLY A 17 19.59 -15.35 -1.57
CA GLY A 17 19.97 -14.53 -0.43
C GLY A 17 18.83 -14.36 0.55
N PRO A 18 19.10 -13.69 1.67
CA PRO A 18 18.09 -13.42 2.68
C PRO A 18 17.02 -12.45 2.17
N LEU A 19 15.82 -12.50 2.74
CA LEU A 19 14.77 -11.53 2.48
C LEU A 19 15.23 -10.11 2.84
N THR A 20 14.74 -9.11 2.08
CA THR A 20 14.80 -7.71 2.51
C THR A 20 13.90 -7.50 3.74
N TRP A 21 14.08 -6.41 4.45
CA TRP A 21 13.22 -6.07 5.58
C TRP A 21 11.75 -5.90 5.18
N GLY A 22 11.47 -5.28 4.02
CA GLY A 22 10.12 -5.17 3.48
C GLY A 22 9.49 -6.53 3.16
N GLN A 23 10.22 -7.43 2.46
CA GLN A 23 9.75 -8.79 2.21
C GLN A 23 9.49 -9.55 3.53
N ARG A 24 10.37 -9.42 4.52
CA ARG A 24 10.20 -10.05 5.82
C ARG A 24 9.01 -9.49 6.58
N ALA A 25 8.72 -8.20 6.45
CA ALA A 25 7.54 -7.58 7.05
C ALA A 25 6.25 -8.17 6.45
N ILE A 26 6.16 -8.24 5.10
CA ILE A 26 5.00 -8.85 4.43
C ILE A 26 4.89 -10.34 4.74
N TRP A 27 6.02 -11.09 4.70
CA TRP A 27 5.99 -12.52 5.04
C TRP A 27 5.36 -12.78 6.39
N ARG A 28 5.72 -11.99 7.40
CA ARG A 28 5.14 -12.09 8.75
C ARG A 28 3.65 -11.83 8.80
N LEU A 29 3.15 -10.93 7.95
CA LEU A 29 1.72 -10.69 7.84
C LEU A 29 0.98 -11.85 7.17
N THR A 30 1.65 -12.73 6.43
CA THR A 30 1.04 -13.94 5.88
C THR A 30 0.97 -15.09 6.87
N GLU A 31 1.76 -15.06 7.98
CA GLU A 31 1.84 -16.16 8.97
C GLU A 31 0.50 -16.41 9.70
N TRP A 32 -0.36 -15.41 9.83
CA TRP A 32 -1.68 -15.56 10.44
C TRP A 32 -2.79 -15.97 9.46
N LEU A 33 -2.52 -15.90 8.16
CA LEU A 33 -3.48 -16.27 7.12
C LEU A 33 -3.47 -17.79 6.87
N PRO A 34 -4.60 -18.39 6.47
CA PRO A 34 -4.60 -19.74 5.97
C PRO A 34 -3.64 -19.94 4.79
N PRO A 35 -3.04 -21.13 4.65
CA PRO A 35 -2.19 -21.42 3.49
C PRO A 35 -2.94 -21.16 2.16
N GLY A 36 -2.33 -20.40 1.27
CA GLY A 36 -2.91 -20.03 -0.02
C GLY A 36 -4.00 -18.96 0.03
N ASP A 37 -4.10 -18.21 1.13
CA ASP A 37 -5.02 -17.08 1.22
C ASP A 37 -4.58 -15.96 0.27
N PRO A 38 -5.49 -15.38 -0.54
CA PRO A 38 -5.17 -14.36 -1.52
C PRO A 38 -5.12 -12.93 -0.95
N TYR A 39 -5.28 -12.71 0.34
CA TYR A 39 -5.48 -11.40 0.97
C TYR A 39 -4.44 -10.35 0.55
N PHE A 40 -3.17 -10.75 0.42
CA PHE A 40 -2.09 -9.87 0.01
C PHE A 40 -1.78 -9.89 -1.49
N ASN A 41 -2.66 -10.43 -2.32
CA ASN A 41 -2.49 -10.35 -3.76
C ASN A 41 -2.92 -8.98 -4.28
N MET A 42 -2.17 -8.46 -5.24
CA MET A 42 -2.34 -7.12 -5.79
C MET A 42 -2.83 -7.20 -7.24
N PRO A 43 -4.13 -7.02 -7.50
CA PRO A 43 -4.65 -6.92 -8.86
C PRO A 43 -4.25 -5.58 -9.48
N TRP A 44 -3.84 -5.61 -10.76
CA TRP A 44 -3.46 -4.42 -11.50
C TRP A 44 -3.79 -4.55 -12.97
N ALA A 45 -4.27 -3.49 -13.61
CA ALA A 45 -4.56 -3.49 -15.04
C ALA A 45 -3.90 -2.28 -15.72
N LEU A 46 -3.19 -2.53 -16.80
CA LEU A 46 -2.52 -1.50 -17.59
C LEU A 46 -3.09 -1.44 -19.00
N PRO A 47 -3.33 -0.23 -19.55
CA PRO A 47 -3.72 -0.07 -20.93
C PRO A 47 -2.56 -0.36 -21.88
N VAL A 48 -2.87 -0.88 -23.04
CA VAL A 48 -1.92 -1.00 -24.17
C VAL A 48 -2.12 0.20 -25.10
N HIS A 49 -1.19 1.14 -25.01
CA HIS A 49 -1.19 2.34 -25.86
C HIS A 49 -0.46 2.11 -27.20
N GLY A 50 -0.76 2.93 -28.20
CA GLY A 50 -0.03 2.95 -29.50
C GLY A 50 -0.63 2.02 -30.50
N LYS A 51 -1.04 0.90 -30.44
CA LYS A 51 -1.47 -0.19 -31.34
C LYS A 51 -0.36 -1.21 -31.63
N PRO A 52 0.43 -1.64 -30.63
CA PRO A 52 1.37 -2.72 -30.83
C PRO A 52 0.62 -4.00 -31.21
N ASP A 53 1.30 -4.91 -31.86
CA ASP A 53 0.82 -6.27 -32.03
C ASP A 53 1.06 -7.14 -30.79
N LEU A 54 0.52 -8.35 -30.78
CA LEU A 54 0.70 -9.26 -29.65
C LEU A 54 2.18 -9.62 -29.39
N PRO A 55 3.02 -9.92 -30.42
CA PRO A 55 4.45 -10.13 -30.21
C PRO A 55 5.15 -8.99 -29.48
N ALA A 56 4.82 -7.73 -29.79
CA ALA A 56 5.40 -6.57 -29.11
C ALA A 56 5.00 -6.49 -27.64
N VAL A 57 3.75 -6.82 -27.31
CA VAL A 57 3.28 -6.89 -25.90
C VAL A 57 3.98 -8.02 -25.16
N LEU A 58 4.11 -9.21 -25.76
CA LEU A 58 4.82 -10.34 -25.13
C LEU A 58 6.31 -10.01 -24.92
N ALA A 59 6.96 -9.33 -25.87
CA ALA A 59 8.32 -8.84 -25.73
C ALA A 59 8.47 -7.77 -24.63
N ALA A 60 7.46 -6.91 -24.42
CA ALA A 60 7.44 -5.96 -23.32
C ALA A 60 7.34 -6.67 -21.96
N LEU A 61 6.53 -7.74 -21.86
CA LEU A 61 6.43 -8.57 -20.66
C LEU A 61 7.76 -9.29 -20.36
N ALA A 62 8.44 -9.84 -21.38
CA ALA A 62 9.77 -10.44 -21.20
C ALA A 62 10.75 -9.42 -20.62
N ARG A 63 10.86 -8.24 -21.22
CA ARG A 63 11.74 -7.16 -20.72
C ARG A 63 11.41 -6.71 -19.31
N LEU A 64 10.13 -6.69 -18.92
CA LEU A 64 9.70 -6.37 -17.56
C LEU A 64 10.25 -7.40 -16.55
N LEU A 65 10.14 -8.70 -16.87
CA LEU A 65 10.66 -9.80 -16.04
C LEU A 65 12.20 -9.81 -15.97
N GLU A 66 12.85 -9.59 -17.11
CA GLU A 66 14.32 -9.52 -17.20
C GLU A 66 14.90 -8.39 -16.37
N ARG A 67 14.21 -7.23 -16.39
CA ARG A 67 14.65 -6.01 -15.72
C ARG A 67 14.49 -6.06 -14.19
N HIS A 68 13.39 -6.62 -13.69
CA HIS A 68 13.03 -6.58 -12.28
C HIS A 68 13.10 -7.97 -11.65
N GLU A 69 14.16 -8.20 -10.88
CA GLU A 69 14.39 -9.48 -10.21
C GLU A 69 13.22 -9.91 -9.33
N SER A 70 12.57 -8.95 -8.68
CA SER A 70 11.41 -9.20 -7.83
C SER A 70 10.29 -9.97 -8.54
N LEU A 71 10.12 -9.77 -9.86
CA LEU A 71 9.08 -10.43 -10.67
C LEU A 71 9.45 -11.85 -11.13
N ARG A 72 10.66 -12.31 -10.81
CA ARG A 72 11.17 -13.67 -11.08
C ARG A 72 11.84 -14.29 -9.86
N THR A 73 11.35 -13.91 -8.67
CA THR A 73 11.85 -14.36 -7.38
C THR A 73 10.87 -15.34 -6.76
N ASN A 74 11.37 -16.44 -6.23
CA ASN A 74 10.67 -17.37 -5.35
C ASN A 74 11.14 -17.20 -3.90
N TRP A 75 10.32 -17.58 -2.96
CA TRP A 75 10.63 -17.55 -1.52
C TRP A 75 10.54 -18.96 -0.96
N LEU A 76 11.61 -19.41 -0.39
CA LEU A 76 11.81 -20.81 0.02
C LEU A 76 12.20 -20.86 1.50
N PRO A 77 11.82 -21.92 2.22
CA PRO A 77 12.38 -22.16 3.53
C PRO A 77 13.93 -22.22 3.46
N ASP A 78 14.59 -21.54 4.39
CA ASP A 78 16.04 -21.64 4.53
C ASP A 78 16.39 -23.01 5.09
N SER A 79 17.15 -23.80 4.34
CA SER A 79 17.55 -25.14 4.74
C SER A 79 18.60 -25.17 5.85
N GLU A 80 19.31 -24.05 6.08
CA GLU A 80 20.39 -23.95 7.05
C GLU A 80 19.98 -23.19 8.33
N GLN A 81 18.92 -22.38 8.24
CA GLN A 81 18.44 -21.53 9.32
C GLN A 81 16.91 -21.58 9.40
N THR A 82 16.36 -21.23 10.56
CA THR A 82 14.91 -21.04 10.72
C THR A 82 14.50 -19.71 10.06
N GLY A 83 14.11 -19.74 8.79
CA GLY A 83 13.71 -18.54 8.08
C GLY A 83 13.34 -18.81 6.63
N MET A 84 13.31 -17.74 5.85
CA MET A 84 13.04 -17.76 4.41
C MET A 84 14.18 -17.11 3.65
N VAL A 85 14.48 -17.61 2.46
CA VAL A 85 15.39 -17.03 1.49
C VAL A 85 14.63 -16.63 0.23
N GLN A 86 15.10 -15.59 -0.45
CA GLN A 86 14.68 -15.24 -1.79
C GLN A 86 15.63 -15.86 -2.82
N ARG A 87 15.05 -16.49 -3.84
CA ARG A 87 15.78 -17.09 -4.96
C ARG A 87 15.35 -16.42 -6.25
N VAL A 88 16.28 -15.73 -6.90
CA VAL A 88 16.06 -15.06 -8.18
C VAL A 88 16.36 -16.03 -9.31
N ALA A 89 15.38 -16.34 -10.16
CA ALA A 89 15.55 -17.18 -11.33
C ALA A 89 16.37 -16.47 -12.42
N GLY A 90 17.30 -17.20 -13.07
CA GLY A 90 18.09 -16.69 -14.19
C GLY A 90 17.29 -16.67 -15.49
N ASP A 91 16.43 -17.65 -15.68
CA ASP A 91 15.56 -17.83 -16.83
C ASP A 91 14.24 -18.46 -16.40
N GLY A 92 13.27 -18.44 -17.30
CA GLY A 92 11.97 -19.04 -17.02
C GLY A 92 10.92 -18.71 -18.06
N ARG A 93 9.68 -19.06 -17.72
CA ARG A 93 8.52 -18.88 -18.59
C ARG A 93 7.34 -18.34 -17.82
N LEU A 94 6.66 -17.34 -18.39
CA LEU A 94 5.37 -16.84 -17.92
C LEU A 94 4.28 -17.26 -18.89
N THR A 95 3.26 -17.95 -18.40
CA THR A 95 2.05 -18.23 -19.17
C THR A 95 1.17 -16.98 -19.18
N VAL A 96 0.73 -16.56 -20.36
CA VAL A 96 -0.12 -15.39 -20.58
C VAL A 96 -1.45 -15.83 -21.17
N GLU A 97 -2.53 -15.64 -20.48
CA GLU A 97 -3.86 -15.91 -21.00
C GLU A 97 -4.24 -14.87 -22.05
N LEU A 98 -4.91 -15.30 -23.15
CA LEU A 98 -5.43 -14.39 -24.16
C LEU A 98 -6.94 -14.38 -24.08
N VAL A 99 -7.52 -13.23 -23.73
CA VAL A 99 -8.96 -13.08 -23.52
C VAL A 99 -9.53 -12.11 -24.54
N ASP A 100 -10.56 -12.51 -25.28
CA ASP A 100 -11.28 -11.62 -26.20
C ASP A 100 -12.23 -10.72 -25.41
N ALA A 101 -12.23 -9.43 -25.73
CA ALA A 101 -13.10 -8.47 -25.07
C ALA A 101 -14.60 -8.72 -25.35
N ALA A 102 -14.92 -9.38 -26.48
CA ALA A 102 -16.28 -9.77 -26.83
C ALA A 102 -17.32 -8.63 -26.73
N GLY A 103 -16.93 -7.40 -27.07
CA GLY A 103 -17.75 -6.19 -26.95
C GLY A 103 -17.71 -5.48 -25.62
N SER A 104 -17.04 -6.04 -24.59
CA SER A 104 -16.79 -5.36 -23.32
C SER A 104 -15.76 -4.22 -23.50
N ARG A 105 -15.73 -3.29 -22.56
CA ARG A 105 -14.67 -2.27 -22.52
C ARG A 105 -13.35 -2.91 -22.05
N PRO A 106 -12.29 -2.99 -22.89
CA PRO A 106 -11.10 -3.78 -22.59
C PRO A 106 -10.42 -3.45 -21.27
N ARG A 107 -10.43 -2.17 -20.87
CA ARG A 107 -9.82 -1.74 -19.59
C ARG A 107 -10.64 -2.18 -18.37
N VAL A 108 -11.96 -2.20 -18.47
CA VAL A 108 -12.86 -2.67 -17.39
C VAL A 108 -12.68 -4.17 -17.25
N LEU A 109 -12.77 -4.91 -18.37
CA LEU A 109 -12.56 -6.36 -18.38
C LEU A 109 -11.17 -6.76 -17.85
N ALA A 110 -10.11 -6.01 -18.18
CA ALA A 110 -8.79 -6.27 -17.63
C ALA A 110 -8.74 -6.09 -16.11
N GLY A 111 -9.49 -5.13 -15.54
CA GLY A 111 -9.63 -4.98 -14.09
C GLY A 111 -10.35 -6.16 -13.44
N GLU A 112 -11.41 -6.66 -14.07
CA GLU A 112 -12.16 -7.85 -13.61
C GLU A 112 -11.27 -9.10 -13.64
N ILE A 113 -10.58 -9.34 -14.75
CA ILE A 113 -9.62 -10.45 -14.88
C ILE A 113 -8.48 -10.34 -13.86
N ALA A 114 -7.93 -9.14 -13.64
CA ALA A 114 -6.89 -8.94 -12.63
C ALA A 114 -7.39 -9.33 -11.22
N ALA A 115 -8.64 -8.98 -10.88
CA ALA A 115 -9.26 -9.38 -9.62
C ALA A 115 -9.44 -10.90 -9.53
N GLU A 116 -9.88 -11.56 -10.62
CA GLU A 116 -10.00 -13.03 -10.68
C GLU A 116 -8.64 -13.72 -10.53
N LEU A 117 -7.59 -13.25 -11.21
CA LEU A 117 -6.24 -13.78 -11.07
C LEU A 117 -5.68 -13.60 -9.64
N ALA A 118 -6.04 -12.50 -9.00
CA ALA A 118 -5.64 -12.18 -7.64
C ALA A 118 -6.44 -12.94 -6.57
N ALA A 119 -7.63 -13.45 -6.89
CA ALA A 119 -8.47 -14.22 -5.98
C ALA A 119 -7.90 -15.60 -5.62
N LYS A 120 -6.83 -16.04 -6.28
CA LYS A 120 -6.15 -17.31 -6.02
C LYS A 120 -4.80 -17.06 -5.37
N GLY A 121 -4.52 -17.69 -4.23
CA GLY A 121 -3.23 -17.60 -3.54
C GLY A 121 -2.07 -18.04 -4.41
N PHE A 122 -0.88 -17.47 -4.16
CA PHE A 122 0.36 -17.81 -4.84
C PHE A 122 1.09 -18.95 -4.13
N ASP A 123 1.65 -19.89 -4.91
CA ASP A 123 2.70 -20.78 -4.45
C ASP A 123 4.04 -20.03 -4.47
N TYR A 124 4.44 -19.49 -3.32
CA TYR A 124 5.66 -18.70 -3.20
C TYR A 124 6.94 -19.45 -3.61
N ALA A 125 6.94 -20.78 -3.54
CA ALA A 125 8.10 -21.61 -3.86
C ALA A 125 8.12 -22.08 -5.32
N GLY A 126 6.97 -22.32 -5.93
CA GLY A 126 6.84 -23.05 -7.19
C GLY A 126 6.39 -22.22 -8.39
N GLU A 127 5.80 -21.02 -8.20
CA GLU A 127 5.36 -20.18 -9.32
C GLU A 127 6.02 -18.81 -9.33
N LEU A 128 6.01 -18.15 -10.51
CA LEU A 128 6.43 -16.76 -10.61
C LEU A 128 5.47 -15.86 -9.79
N PRO A 129 5.97 -14.78 -9.18
CA PRO A 129 5.18 -13.89 -8.34
C PRO A 129 4.24 -12.96 -9.12
N VAL A 130 3.93 -13.34 -10.36
CA VAL A 130 3.06 -12.60 -11.29
C VAL A 130 2.26 -13.56 -12.15
N ARG A 131 0.97 -13.30 -12.28
CA ARG A 131 0.07 -13.91 -13.26
C ARG A 131 -0.38 -12.82 -14.23
N CYS A 132 -0.65 -13.19 -15.48
CA CYS A 132 -0.90 -12.20 -16.53
C CYS A 132 -1.91 -12.70 -17.54
N ALA A 133 -2.79 -11.79 -17.98
CA ALA A 133 -3.66 -11.99 -19.15
C ALA A 133 -3.63 -10.76 -20.05
N VAL A 134 -3.71 -10.98 -21.39
CA VAL A 134 -3.82 -9.92 -22.37
C VAL A 134 -5.25 -9.87 -22.90
N VAL A 135 -5.91 -8.73 -22.76
CA VAL A 135 -7.24 -8.49 -23.31
C VAL A 135 -7.10 -8.06 -24.77
N MET A 136 -7.67 -8.86 -25.66
CA MET A 136 -7.68 -8.68 -27.10
C MET A 136 -9.02 -8.07 -27.55
N ASP A 137 -8.98 -7.16 -28.51
CA ASP A 137 -10.17 -6.61 -29.15
C ASP A 137 -9.90 -6.39 -30.65
N GLY A 138 -10.71 -7.02 -31.50
CA GLY A 138 -10.51 -7.01 -32.93
C GLY A 138 -9.14 -7.56 -33.36
N GLY A 139 -8.65 -8.61 -32.68
CA GLY A 139 -7.35 -9.23 -32.96
C GLY A 139 -6.13 -8.43 -32.46
N ARG A 140 -6.34 -7.36 -31.70
CA ARG A 140 -5.27 -6.48 -31.18
C ARG A 140 -5.28 -6.43 -29.67
N PRO A 141 -4.09 -6.39 -28.99
CA PRO A 141 -3.99 -6.15 -27.56
C PRO A 141 -4.50 -4.76 -27.19
N ARG A 142 -5.29 -4.63 -26.13
CA ARG A 142 -5.86 -3.38 -25.65
C ARG A 142 -5.54 -3.08 -24.19
N ALA A 143 -5.40 -4.11 -23.37
CA ALA A 143 -5.04 -3.99 -21.98
C ALA A 143 -4.33 -5.26 -21.51
N VAL A 144 -3.60 -5.15 -20.43
CA VAL A 144 -2.98 -6.28 -19.73
C VAL A 144 -3.49 -6.29 -18.30
N ALA A 145 -3.99 -7.45 -17.88
CA ALA A 145 -4.37 -7.74 -16.50
C ALA A 145 -3.20 -8.44 -15.81
N PHE A 146 -2.90 -8.03 -14.59
CA PHE A 146 -1.89 -8.63 -13.73
C PHE A 146 -2.48 -8.97 -12.36
N ALA A 147 -1.99 -10.04 -11.78
CA ALA A 147 -2.00 -10.25 -10.34
C ALA A 147 -0.57 -10.45 -9.87
N PHE A 148 -0.17 -9.72 -8.84
CA PHE A 148 1.14 -9.85 -8.22
C PHE A 148 0.96 -10.31 -6.76
N THR A 149 1.94 -11.04 -6.23
CA THR A 149 2.02 -11.19 -4.78
C THR A 149 2.64 -9.95 -4.14
N HIS A 150 2.16 -9.56 -2.97
CA HIS A 150 2.73 -8.43 -2.22
C HIS A 150 4.18 -8.69 -1.75
N MET A 151 4.64 -9.95 -1.75
CA MET A 151 6.05 -10.29 -1.55
C MET A 151 6.96 -9.70 -2.64
N ALA A 152 6.46 -9.55 -3.88
CA ALA A 152 7.21 -9.03 -5.02
C ALA A 152 7.05 -7.54 -5.24
N VAL A 153 5.90 -6.98 -4.92
CA VAL A 153 5.57 -5.56 -5.21
C VAL A 153 4.82 -4.91 -4.06
N ASP A 154 4.94 -3.61 -3.96
CA ASP A 154 4.05 -2.73 -3.20
C ASP A 154 3.40 -1.70 -4.13
N GLY A 155 2.53 -0.84 -3.61
CA GLY A 155 1.84 0.16 -4.42
C GLY A 155 2.79 1.04 -5.24
N ARG A 156 3.95 1.41 -4.69
CA ARG A 156 4.95 2.21 -5.41
C ARG A 156 5.70 1.43 -6.48
N ALA A 157 5.90 0.12 -6.29
CA ALA A 157 6.43 -0.74 -7.32
C ALA A 157 5.49 -0.83 -8.53
N LEU A 158 4.17 -0.87 -8.28
CA LEU A 158 3.16 -0.81 -9.36
C LEU A 158 3.21 0.51 -10.12
N ASP A 159 3.43 1.64 -9.43
CA ASP A 159 3.63 2.94 -10.09
C ASP A 159 4.87 2.95 -11.01
N VAL A 160 5.97 2.34 -10.56
CA VAL A 160 7.19 2.18 -11.38
C VAL A 160 6.89 1.37 -12.63
N ILE A 161 6.23 0.20 -12.48
CA ILE A 161 5.83 -0.65 -13.60
C ILE A 161 4.94 0.14 -14.57
N ALA A 162 3.93 0.86 -14.07
CA ALA A 162 3.04 1.67 -14.90
C ALA A 162 3.78 2.78 -15.66
N GLY A 163 4.76 3.43 -15.01
CA GLY A 163 5.60 4.46 -15.64
C GLY A 163 6.56 3.92 -16.70
N GLU A 164 7.08 2.70 -16.53
CA GLU A 164 7.97 2.06 -17.50
C GLU A 164 7.21 1.39 -18.66
N TRP A 165 5.95 1.00 -18.45
CA TRP A 165 5.16 0.21 -19.38
C TRP A 165 5.07 0.79 -20.81
N PRO A 166 4.79 2.10 -21.04
CA PRO A 166 4.75 2.68 -22.37
C PRO A 166 6.09 2.53 -23.13
N ARG A 167 7.21 2.69 -22.44
CA ARG A 167 8.56 2.55 -23.01
C ARG A 167 8.92 1.10 -23.30
N LEU A 168 8.48 0.17 -22.43
CA LEU A 168 8.60 -1.27 -22.69
C LEU A 168 7.81 -1.68 -23.93
N LEU A 169 6.60 -1.14 -24.13
CA LEU A 169 5.77 -1.40 -25.31
C LEU A 169 6.39 -0.84 -26.60
N SER A 170 6.98 0.36 -26.57
CA SER A 170 7.62 0.98 -27.74
C SER A 170 9.02 0.42 -28.04
N GLY A 171 9.58 -0.38 -27.14
CA GLY A 171 10.95 -0.87 -27.28
C GLY A 171 12.03 0.16 -26.96
N GLU A 172 11.65 1.29 -26.38
CA GLU A 172 12.61 2.31 -25.95
C GLU A 172 13.51 1.82 -24.82
N PRO A 173 14.77 2.26 -24.77
CA PRO A 173 15.68 1.88 -23.70
C PRO A 173 15.27 2.52 -22.36
N LEU A 174 15.34 1.74 -21.30
CA LEU A 174 15.20 2.21 -19.92
C LEU A 174 16.59 2.36 -19.27
N PRO A 175 16.74 3.18 -18.21
CA PRO A 175 17.98 3.24 -17.44
C PRO A 175 18.41 1.83 -16.98
N ARG A 176 19.68 1.49 -17.10
CA ARG A 176 20.17 0.12 -16.81
C ARG A 176 20.28 -0.17 -15.33
N ASP A 177 20.69 0.81 -14.54
CA ASP A 177 21.01 0.63 -13.13
C ASP A 177 19.75 0.83 -12.28
N VAL A 178 19.08 -0.28 -11.98
CA VAL A 178 17.95 -0.32 -11.05
C VAL A 178 18.34 -1.18 -9.86
N PRO A 179 18.22 -0.67 -8.62
CA PRO A 179 18.48 -1.46 -7.43
C PRO A 179 17.59 -2.70 -7.38
N GLN A 180 18.16 -3.80 -6.91
CA GLN A 180 17.47 -5.09 -6.87
C GLN A 180 17.34 -5.61 -5.43
N PRO A 181 16.37 -6.50 -5.15
CA PRO A 181 16.12 -6.99 -3.79
C PRO A 181 17.32 -7.67 -3.14
N LEU A 182 18.14 -8.43 -3.88
CA LEU A 182 19.34 -9.07 -3.33
C LEU A 182 20.37 -8.04 -2.86
N ASP A 183 20.56 -6.94 -3.62
CA ASP A 183 21.50 -5.88 -3.26
C ASP A 183 21.02 -5.14 -2.01
N LEU A 184 19.70 -4.85 -1.95
CA LEU A 184 19.09 -4.21 -0.80
C LEU A 184 19.20 -5.08 0.46
N ALA A 185 18.96 -6.39 0.34
CA ALA A 185 19.11 -7.32 1.47
C ALA A 185 20.55 -7.38 2.00
N ALA A 186 21.54 -7.27 1.11
CA ALA A 186 22.95 -7.16 1.50
C ALA A 186 23.26 -5.82 2.18
N GLU A 187 22.73 -4.68 1.64
CA GLU A 187 22.86 -3.36 2.27
C GLU A 187 22.23 -3.33 3.68
N GLU A 188 21.06 -3.91 3.84
CA GLU A 188 20.36 -3.95 5.14
C GLU A 188 21.11 -4.72 6.22
N ARG A 189 21.95 -5.69 5.83
CA ARG A 189 22.82 -6.48 6.73
C ARG A 189 24.23 -5.88 6.92
N SER A 190 24.57 -4.83 6.18
CA SER A 190 25.83 -4.13 6.39
C SER A 190 25.88 -3.44 7.75
N PRO A 191 27.06 -3.05 8.26
CA PRO A 191 27.16 -2.27 9.49
C PRO A 191 26.33 -0.98 9.45
N GLU A 192 26.24 -0.29 8.30
CA GLU A 192 25.44 0.90 8.09
C GLU A 192 23.93 0.61 8.13
N GLY A 193 23.52 -0.52 7.51
CA GLY A 193 22.15 -1.01 7.57
C GLY A 193 21.73 -1.35 9.00
N ALA A 194 22.55 -2.13 9.71
CA ALA A 194 22.34 -2.48 11.12
C ALA A 194 22.20 -1.21 12.00
N ALA A 195 23.12 -0.25 11.87
CA ALA A 195 23.07 1.01 12.60
C ALA A 195 21.81 1.84 12.27
N ARG A 196 21.30 1.77 11.02
CA ARG A 196 20.02 2.38 10.62
C ARG A 196 18.86 1.69 11.35
N GLY A 197 18.83 0.37 11.34
CA GLY A 197 17.81 -0.42 12.04
C GLY A 197 17.77 -0.12 13.53
N GLU A 198 18.91 -0.07 14.20
CA GLU A 198 19.02 0.28 15.63
C GLU A 198 18.47 1.68 15.94
N ARG A 199 18.74 2.69 15.08
CA ARG A 199 18.16 4.02 15.25
C ARG A 199 16.64 3.99 15.13
N ALA A 200 16.11 3.23 14.19
CA ALA A 200 14.67 3.04 14.01
C ALA A 200 14.05 2.37 15.25
N LEU A 201 14.69 1.32 15.79
CA LEU A 201 14.20 0.63 16.98
C LEU A 201 14.26 1.49 18.25
N ARG A 202 15.24 2.38 18.39
CA ARG A 202 15.22 3.37 19.49
C ARG A 202 14.03 4.34 19.39
N TYR A 203 13.68 4.77 18.19
CA TYR A 203 12.48 5.58 17.95
C TYR A 203 11.20 4.79 18.29
N TRP A 204 11.12 3.52 17.86
CA TRP A 204 10.01 2.63 18.18
C TRP A 204 9.87 2.45 19.71
N ARG A 205 10.97 2.20 20.41
CA ARG A 205 10.98 2.05 21.89
C ARG A 205 10.36 3.28 22.57
N ALA A 206 10.86 4.45 22.26
CA ALA A 206 10.37 5.70 22.87
C ALA A 206 8.87 5.94 22.56
N ALA A 207 8.41 5.57 21.37
CA ALA A 207 7.01 5.68 20.98
C ALA A 207 6.13 4.66 21.73
N LEU A 208 6.57 3.39 21.81
CA LEU A 208 5.86 2.32 22.52
C LEU A 208 5.73 2.59 24.03
N GLU A 209 6.76 3.19 24.65
CA GLU A 209 6.74 3.57 26.05
C GLU A 209 5.79 4.75 26.35
N ARG A 210 5.55 5.61 25.35
CA ARG A 210 4.72 6.81 25.50
C ARG A 210 3.24 6.60 25.13
N MET A 211 2.94 5.62 24.27
CA MET A 211 1.58 5.44 23.77
C MET A 211 0.60 4.95 24.85
N PRO A 212 -0.69 5.36 24.81
CA PRO A 212 -1.71 4.87 25.73
C PRO A 212 -2.03 3.38 25.48
N ARG A 213 -2.32 2.65 26.55
CA ARG A 213 -2.78 1.26 26.53
C ARG A 213 -3.91 1.05 27.50
N PRO A 214 -5.05 0.45 27.12
CA PRO A 214 -5.45 0.15 25.73
C PRO A 214 -5.64 1.43 24.90
N LEU A 215 -5.71 1.29 23.57
CA LEU A 215 -5.91 2.42 22.66
C LEU A 215 -7.25 3.11 22.94
N PHE A 216 -8.35 2.35 23.01
CA PHE A 216 -9.66 2.87 23.38
C PHE A 216 -9.83 2.88 24.92
N ALA A 217 -10.34 3.99 25.46
CA ALA A 217 -10.60 4.09 26.89
C ALA A 217 -11.88 3.38 27.33
N ALA A 218 -12.90 3.36 26.45
CA ALA A 218 -14.15 2.66 26.68
C ALA A 218 -14.01 1.15 26.42
N PRO A 219 -14.71 0.28 27.18
CA PRO A 219 -14.76 -1.15 26.87
C PRO A 219 -15.53 -1.39 25.56
N PRO A 220 -15.18 -2.46 24.81
CA PRO A 220 -15.89 -2.81 23.59
C PRO A 220 -17.34 -3.21 23.86
N GLY A 221 -18.22 -2.85 22.93
CA GLY A 221 -19.61 -3.32 22.88
C GLY A 221 -19.75 -4.67 22.16
N PRO A 222 -20.98 -5.18 21.92
CA PRO A 222 -21.19 -6.34 21.09
C PRO A 222 -20.85 -5.98 19.61
N PRO A 223 -20.05 -6.84 18.90
CA PRO A 223 -19.74 -6.60 17.51
C PRO A 223 -20.95 -6.87 16.60
N GLU A 224 -20.97 -6.24 15.43
CA GLU A 224 -21.82 -6.63 14.31
C GLU A 224 -21.30 -7.92 13.66
N GLU A 225 -22.07 -8.48 12.74
CA GLU A 225 -21.64 -9.62 11.93
C GLU A 225 -21.79 -9.32 10.43
N PRO A 226 -20.68 -9.29 9.66
CA PRO A 226 -19.27 -9.49 10.07
C PRO A 226 -18.73 -8.40 11.00
N ARG A 227 -17.76 -8.76 11.85
CA ARG A 227 -17.22 -7.90 12.92
C ARG A 227 -16.57 -6.63 12.41
N PHE A 228 -15.81 -6.72 11.32
CA PHE A 228 -15.09 -5.57 10.75
C PHE A 228 -15.83 -5.03 9.54
N VAL A 229 -16.13 -3.74 9.57
CA VAL A 229 -16.85 -3.05 8.51
C VAL A 229 -16.00 -1.91 7.94
N LYS A 230 -16.00 -1.79 6.60
CA LYS A 230 -15.33 -0.71 5.89
C LYS A 230 -16.35 0.11 5.10
N LEU A 231 -16.42 1.40 5.39
CA LEU A 231 -17.18 2.38 4.62
C LEU A 231 -16.21 3.28 3.85
N GLY A 232 -16.61 3.68 2.65
CA GLY A 232 -15.92 4.66 1.83
C GLY A 232 -16.71 5.95 1.74
N MET A 233 -16.03 7.08 1.59
CA MET A 233 -16.62 8.38 1.28
C MET A 233 -15.92 9.01 0.09
N GLU A 234 -16.70 9.58 -0.83
CA GLU A 234 -16.20 10.43 -1.92
C GLU A 234 -16.78 11.83 -1.76
N SER A 235 -15.88 12.83 -1.64
CA SER A 235 -16.25 14.24 -1.50
C SER A 235 -15.32 15.16 -2.28
N ALA A 236 -15.87 15.99 -3.15
CA ALA A 236 -15.12 17.02 -3.85
C ALA A 236 -14.82 18.22 -2.91
N ALA A 237 -15.75 18.56 -2.02
CA ALA A 237 -15.58 19.64 -1.04
C ALA A 237 -14.43 19.33 -0.07
N LEU A 238 -14.37 18.09 0.45
CA LEU A 238 -13.25 17.65 1.30
C LEU A 238 -11.91 17.71 0.56
N GLY A 239 -11.87 17.27 -0.70
CA GLY A 239 -10.64 17.34 -1.51
C GLY A 239 -10.15 18.76 -1.71
N ALA A 240 -11.05 19.70 -2.01
CA ALA A 240 -10.73 21.12 -2.15
C ALA A 240 -10.25 21.73 -0.83
N ALA A 241 -10.97 21.48 0.28
CA ALA A 241 -10.60 21.95 1.61
C ALA A 241 -9.23 21.41 2.04
N ALA A 242 -8.98 20.12 1.91
CA ALA A 242 -7.68 19.54 2.25
C ALA A 242 -6.54 20.13 1.40
N THR A 243 -6.80 20.46 0.13
CA THR A 243 -5.81 21.08 -0.77
C THR A 243 -5.54 22.54 -0.38
N GLY A 244 -6.59 23.34 -0.12
CA GLY A 244 -6.48 24.72 0.30
C GLY A 244 -5.76 24.87 1.65
N LEU A 245 -6.17 24.07 2.65
CA LEU A 245 -5.52 24.03 3.97
C LEU A 245 -4.05 23.60 3.89
N ALA A 246 -3.73 22.61 3.04
CA ALA A 246 -2.34 22.19 2.84
C ALA A 246 -1.48 23.34 2.30
N ALA A 247 -1.99 24.06 1.31
CA ALA A 247 -1.31 25.24 0.74
C ALA A 247 -1.19 26.36 1.78
N ARG A 248 -2.28 26.69 2.50
CA ARG A 248 -2.32 27.73 3.55
C ARG A 248 -1.33 27.45 4.68
N TRP A 249 -1.17 26.19 5.09
CA TRP A 249 -0.33 25.81 6.24
C TRP A 249 1.08 25.35 5.85
N GLY A 250 1.39 25.24 4.57
CA GLY A 250 2.70 24.79 4.07
C GLY A 250 3.01 23.34 4.40
N VAL A 251 2.02 22.46 4.34
CA VAL A 251 2.12 21.02 4.63
C VAL A 251 1.57 20.17 3.47
N SER A 252 1.69 18.85 3.53
CA SER A 252 1.05 17.98 2.55
C SER A 252 -0.44 17.75 2.86
N THR A 253 -1.24 17.46 1.82
CA THR A 253 -2.64 17.04 2.00
C THR A 253 -2.77 15.79 2.85
N SER A 254 -1.79 14.87 2.79
CA SER A 254 -1.70 13.71 3.67
C SER A 254 -1.61 14.12 5.15
N SER A 255 -0.80 15.15 5.46
CA SER A 255 -0.67 15.66 6.83
C SER A 255 -1.94 16.35 7.32
N VAL A 256 -2.69 17.02 6.44
CA VAL A 256 -4.00 17.61 6.77
C VAL A 256 -4.98 16.51 7.15
N LEU A 257 -5.09 15.44 6.32
CA LEU A 257 -5.97 14.31 6.61
C LEU A 257 -5.57 13.57 7.88
N LEU A 258 -4.27 13.31 8.07
CA LEU A 258 -3.77 12.65 9.28
C LEU A 258 -4.02 13.49 10.53
N GLY A 259 -3.82 14.82 10.47
CA GLY A 259 -4.11 15.72 11.60
C GLY A 259 -5.59 15.74 11.96
N ALA A 260 -6.48 15.81 10.96
CA ALA A 260 -7.92 15.69 11.18
C ALA A 260 -8.28 14.32 11.79
N TYR A 261 -7.75 13.23 11.23
CA TYR A 261 -7.94 11.89 11.78
C TYR A 261 -7.43 11.77 13.22
N ALA A 262 -6.28 12.35 13.54
CA ALA A 262 -5.74 12.36 14.91
C ALA A 262 -6.67 13.08 15.89
N VAL A 263 -7.28 14.21 15.51
CA VAL A 263 -8.29 14.91 16.32
C VAL A 263 -9.48 13.99 16.58
N LEU A 264 -10.01 13.34 15.54
CA LEU A 264 -11.15 12.45 15.67
C LEU A 264 -10.81 11.18 16.47
N LEU A 265 -9.65 10.60 16.23
CA LEU A 265 -9.17 9.43 16.98
C LEU A 265 -9.02 9.78 18.48
N SER A 266 -8.51 10.98 18.82
CA SER A 266 -8.46 11.46 20.19
C SER A 266 -9.85 11.50 20.85
N ARG A 267 -10.87 11.98 20.12
CA ARG A 267 -12.26 12.01 20.61
C ARG A 267 -12.83 10.59 20.75
N LEU A 268 -12.65 9.75 19.74
CA LEU A 268 -13.16 8.37 19.72
C LEU A 268 -12.54 7.51 20.83
N THR A 269 -11.23 7.64 21.05
CA THR A 269 -10.52 6.87 22.08
C THR A 269 -10.66 7.44 23.49
N GLY A 270 -11.09 8.71 23.61
CA GLY A 270 -11.10 9.44 24.90
C GLY A 270 -9.70 9.73 25.42
N ARG A 271 -8.67 9.75 24.56
CA ARG A 271 -7.26 9.93 24.92
C ARG A 271 -6.71 11.25 24.38
N GLY A 272 -5.94 11.98 25.19
CA GLY A 272 -5.20 13.17 24.76
C GLY A 272 -3.90 12.85 23.99
N THR A 273 -3.44 11.60 24.02
CA THR A 273 -2.35 11.09 23.21
C THR A 273 -2.89 10.06 22.25
N VAL A 274 -2.73 10.26 20.95
CA VAL A 274 -3.09 9.31 19.90
C VAL A 274 -1.84 8.56 19.44
N ALA A 275 -2.01 7.24 19.21
CA ALA A 275 -0.98 6.39 18.67
C ALA A 275 -1.56 5.58 17.51
N LEU A 276 -0.82 5.51 16.40
CA LEU A 276 -1.22 4.74 15.23
C LEU A 276 0.01 4.30 14.42
N GLN A 277 -0.18 3.38 13.52
CA GLN A 277 0.83 2.97 12.56
C GLN A 277 0.58 3.63 11.21
N LEU A 278 1.64 4.17 10.62
CA LEU A 278 1.64 4.70 9.25
C LEU A 278 2.20 3.63 8.32
N ILE A 279 1.55 3.38 7.21
CA ILE A 279 2.10 2.54 6.15
C ILE A 279 3.13 3.36 5.37
N VAL A 280 4.40 2.96 5.42
CA VAL A 280 5.52 3.74 4.86
C VAL A 280 6.17 3.00 3.70
N GLY A 281 6.13 3.59 2.52
CA GLY A 281 6.68 3.00 1.29
C GLY A 281 8.22 2.98 1.20
N ASN A 282 8.95 3.59 2.15
CA ASN A 282 10.42 3.55 2.30
C ASN A 282 11.23 3.96 1.04
N ARG A 283 10.67 4.83 0.18
CA ARG A 283 11.33 5.33 -1.04
C ARG A 283 11.77 6.81 -0.95
N HIS A 284 12.02 7.30 0.26
CA HIS A 284 12.61 8.63 0.47
C HIS A 284 14.10 8.68 0.08
N ASP A 285 14.79 7.54 -0.02
CA ASP A 285 16.09 7.42 -0.68
C ASP A 285 15.86 7.40 -2.20
N PRO A 286 16.33 8.42 -2.96
CA PRO A 286 16.12 8.48 -4.40
C PRO A 286 16.64 7.25 -5.17
N ARG A 287 17.66 6.56 -4.64
CA ARG A 287 18.19 5.32 -5.23
C ARG A 287 17.13 4.22 -5.27
N LEU A 288 16.24 4.16 -4.28
CA LEU A 288 15.19 3.15 -4.17
C LEU A 288 13.91 3.53 -4.92
N ALA A 289 13.79 4.76 -5.41
CA ALA A 289 12.60 5.23 -6.11
C ALA A 289 12.24 4.36 -7.34
N PRO A 290 13.18 3.95 -8.21
CA PRO A 290 12.90 3.14 -9.39
C PRO A 290 12.83 1.62 -9.10
N MET A 291 12.94 1.19 -7.86
CA MET A 291 12.99 -0.22 -7.49
C MET A 291 11.59 -0.85 -7.55
N VAL A 292 11.45 -1.95 -8.27
CA VAL A 292 10.29 -2.84 -8.19
C VAL A 292 10.56 -3.89 -7.12
N ALA A 293 9.94 -3.71 -5.97
CA ALA A 293 10.01 -4.61 -4.82
C ALA A 293 8.98 -4.18 -3.77
N THR A 294 8.70 -5.01 -2.79
CA THR A 294 8.05 -4.58 -1.57
C THR A 294 9.07 -3.97 -0.61
N LEU A 295 8.91 -2.68 -0.32
CA LEU A 295 9.73 -1.92 0.64
C LEU A 295 8.89 -1.41 1.81
N VAL A 296 7.60 -1.64 1.76
CA VAL A 296 6.64 -1.14 2.75
C VAL A 296 6.91 -1.74 4.12
N GLN A 297 6.88 -0.90 5.12
CA GLN A 297 6.89 -1.28 6.54
C GLN A 297 6.02 -0.31 7.33
N ASP A 298 5.58 -0.73 8.50
CA ASP A 298 4.83 0.12 9.41
C ASP A 298 5.77 1.06 10.15
N GLY A 299 5.33 2.30 10.34
CA GLY A 299 6.02 3.29 11.14
C GLY A 299 5.15 3.70 12.33
N ILE A 300 5.67 3.62 13.55
CA ILE A 300 4.94 4.05 14.73
C ILE A 300 4.86 5.58 14.79
N PHE A 301 3.66 6.10 15.04
CA PHE A 301 3.36 7.52 15.11
C PHE A 301 2.60 7.80 16.42
N VAL A 302 3.08 8.75 17.21
CA VAL A 302 2.44 9.16 18.47
C VAL A 302 2.35 10.68 18.49
N LEU A 303 1.15 11.20 18.76
CA LEU A 303 0.86 12.63 18.76
C LEU A 303 -0.01 13.00 19.94
N ASP A 304 0.35 14.08 20.65
CA ASP A 304 -0.50 14.68 21.66
C ASP A 304 -1.49 15.65 21.00
N VAL A 305 -2.77 15.50 21.36
CA VAL A 305 -3.88 16.32 20.89
C VAL A 305 -4.57 16.92 22.10
N VAL A 306 -4.44 18.22 22.26
CA VAL A 306 -5.04 18.94 23.39
C VAL A 306 -6.47 19.37 23.00
N PRO A 307 -7.50 19.12 23.84
CA PRO A 307 -8.85 19.61 23.59
C PRO A 307 -8.87 21.13 23.35
N GLY A 308 -9.54 21.56 22.26
CA GLY A 308 -9.63 22.98 21.89
C GLY A 308 -8.39 23.56 21.18
N GLN A 309 -7.34 22.76 20.96
CA GLN A 309 -6.17 23.19 20.19
C GLN A 309 -6.59 23.49 18.73
N PRO A 310 -6.08 24.60 18.12
CA PRO A 310 -6.34 24.91 16.72
C PRO A 310 -5.91 23.78 15.81
N LEU A 311 -6.75 23.42 14.82
CA LEU A 311 -6.47 22.31 13.90
C LEU A 311 -5.15 22.50 13.15
N ALA A 312 -4.83 23.74 12.77
CA ALA A 312 -3.56 24.08 12.10
C ALA A 312 -2.31 23.67 12.93
N GLU A 313 -2.38 23.78 14.25
CA GLU A 313 -1.27 23.38 15.15
C GLU A 313 -1.15 21.85 15.22
N VAL A 314 -2.27 21.14 15.33
CA VAL A 314 -2.32 19.68 15.31
C VAL A 314 -1.75 19.16 13.98
N VAL A 315 -2.17 19.73 12.85
CA VAL A 315 -1.70 19.33 11.52
C VAL A 315 -0.20 19.60 11.34
N ARG A 316 0.31 20.75 11.79
CA ARG A 316 1.77 21.02 11.75
C ARG A 316 2.55 20.08 12.64
N ALA A 317 2.02 19.72 13.82
CA ALA A 317 2.63 18.73 14.69
C ALA A 317 2.60 17.33 14.06
N ALA A 318 1.47 16.93 13.46
CA ALA A 318 1.34 15.70 12.69
C ALA A 318 2.35 15.65 11.52
N HIS A 319 2.50 16.75 10.75
CA HIS A 319 3.47 16.83 9.66
C HIS A 319 4.91 16.56 10.12
N ARG A 320 5.33 17.19 11.24
CA ARG A 320 6.66 16.91 11.83
C ARG A 320 6.80 15.47 12.28
N GLY A 321 5.76 14.93 12.91
CA GLY A 321 5.71 13.53 13.37
C GLY A 321 5.82 12.55 12.21
N VAL A 322 5.12 12.78 11.10
CA VAL A 322 5.21 11.97 9.87
C VAL A 322 6.64 11.91 9.36
N LEU A 323 7.33 13.05 9.26
CA LEU A 323 8.72 13.10 8.79
C LEU A 323 9.67 12.31 9.72
N ALA A 324 9.42 12.36 11.03
CA ALA A 324 10.18 11.55 12.01
C ALA A 324 9.88 10.05 11.82
N THR A 325 8.60 9.66 11.71
CA THR A 325 8.18 8.29 11.48
C THR A 325 8.80 7.73 10.19
N TYR A 326 8.75 8.46 9.08
CA TYR A 326 9.30 8.02 7.80
C TYR A 326 10.82 7.77 7.85
N ARG A 327 11.57 8.58 8.60
CA ARG A 327 13.02 8.37 8.80
C ARG A 327 13.35 7.10 9.58
N HIS A 328 12.41 6.57 10.37
CA HIS A 328 12.58 5.44 11.26
C HIS A 328 11.71 4.23 10.90
N ALA A 329 11.18 4.19 9.67
CA ALA A 329 10.32 3.10 9.20
C ALA A 329 11.10 1.98 8.48
N ARG A 330 12.45 2.04 8.42
CA ARG A 330 13.29 0.94 7.91
C ARG A 330 14.05 0.28 9.05
N TYR A 331 13.65 -0.92 9.40
CA TYR A 331 14.18 -1.70 10.52
C TYR A 331 14.07 -3.21 10.23
N ASP A 332 14.86 -4.02 10.95
CA ASP A 332 14.68 -5.48 10.93
C ASP A 332 13.39 -5.87 11.66
N PRO A 333 12.40 -6.49 10.97
CA PRO A 333 11.15 -6.93 11.60
C PRO A 333 11.34 -7.96 12.72
N ALA A 334 12.42 -8.75 12.71
CA ALA A 334 12.70 -9.69 13.78
C ALA A 334 13.14 -8.96 15.06
N ALA A 335 13.99 -7.94 14.93
CA ALA A 335 14.41 -7.11 16.04
C ALA A 335 13.26 -6.23 16.59
N GLN A 336 12.37 -5.75 15.72
CA GLN A 336 11.14 -5.06 16.13
C GLN A 336 10.21 -6.01 16.92
N ARG A 337 10.05 -7.27 16.48
CA ARG A 337 9.24 -8.27 17.23
C ARG A 337 9.80 -8.50 18.64
N ALA A 338 11.12 -8.60 18.79
CA ALA A 338 11.76 -8.73 20.10
C ALA A 338 11.45 -7.51 20.99
N LEU A 339 11.54 -6.30 20.44
CA LEU A 339 11.20 -5.07 21.15
C LEU A 339 9.72 -5.02 21.57
N ILE A 340 8.80 -5.45 20.69
CA ILE A 340 7.37 -5.55 20.99
C ILE A 340 7.12 -6.59 22.10
N GLY A 341 7.85 -7.71 22.11
CA GLY A 341 7.78 -8.70 23.17
C GLY A 341 8.24 -8.18 24.52
N GLU A 342 9.18 -7.23 24.53
CA GLU A 342 9.70 -6.59 25.76
C GLU A 342 8.75 -5.53 26.31
N ILE A 343 8.19 -4.65 25.45
CA ILE A 343 7.44 -3.46 25.89
C ILE A 343 5.94 -3.67 25.79
N GLY A 344 5.47 -4.44 24.80
CA GLY A 344 4.06 -4.70 24.48
C GLY A 344 3.69 -4.31 23.06
N PRO A 345 2.47 -4.68 22.59
CA PRO A 345 2.05 -4.55 21.20
C PRO A 345 2.02 -3.09 20.72
N PRO A 346 2.24 -2.86 19.40
CA PRO A 346 2.05 -1.56 18.79
C PRO A 346 0.57 -1.16 18.78
N PRO A 347 0.25 0.10 18.40
CA PRO A 347 -1.14 0.52 18.25
C PRO A 347 -1.81 -0.23 17.10
N THR A 348 -3.08 -0.54 17.24
CA THR A 348 -3.94 -1.23 16.27
C THR A 348 -4.76 -0.27 15.41
N ALA A 349 -4.51 1.03 15.51
CA ALA A 349 -5.00 2.04 14.60
C ALA A 349 -3.98 2.30 13.48
N TYR A 350 -4.47 2.46 12.24
CA TYR A 350 -3.62 2.65 11.06
C TYR A 350 -4.04 3.86 10.23
N PHE A 351 -3.06 4.45 9.55
CA PHE A 351 -3.27 5.43 8.50
C PHE A 351 -2.44 5.05 7.26
N ASN A 352 -3.09 5.00 6.11
CA ASN A 352 -2.46 4.74 4.83
C ASN A 352 -2.89 5.76 3.77
N ASP A 353 -1.93 6.39 3.13
CA ASP A 353 -2.18 7.25 1.96
C ASP A 353 -1.67 6.55 0.70
N VAL A 354 -2.59 5.89 -0.01
CA VAL A 354 -2.29 5.10 -1.22
C VAL A 354 -2.40 5.93 -2.50
N ARG A 355 -2.51 7.25 -2.42
CA ARG A 355 -2.52 8.12 -3.60
C ARG A 355 -1.15 8.14 -4.26
N VAL A 356 -1.13 8.00 -5.59
CA VAL A 356 0.09 8.03 -6.41
C VAL A 356 0.72 9.42 -6.44
N ALA A 357 -0.12 10.45 -6.61
CA ALA A 357 0.30 11.85 -6.58
C ALA A 357 -0.11 12.51 -5.26
N ALA A 358 0.62 13.51 -4.84
CA ALA A 358 0.33 14.27 -3.61
C ALA A 358 -0.92 15.16 -3.75
N GLY A 359 -2.03 14.61 -4.27
CA GLY A 359 -3.26 15.36 -4.46
C GLY A 359 -4.33 14.56 -5.21
N TRP A 360 -5.41 15.22 -5.52
CA TRP A 360 -6.48 14.69 -6.37
C TRP A 360 -6.49 15.49 -7.67
N PRO A 361 -6.05 14.89 -8.79
CA PRO A 361 -6.08 15.58 -10.07
C PRO A 361 -7.54 15.88 -10.47
N ASN A 362 -7.75 17.04 -11.08
CA ASN A 362 -9.04 17.46 -11.61
C ASN A 362 -10.18 17.66 -10.58
N LEU A 363 -9.87 18.07 -9.35
CA LEU A 363 -10.91 18.58 -8.45
C LEU A 363 -11.61 19.78 -9.10
N PRO A 364 -12.96 19.90 -8.96
CA PRO A 364 -13.68 21.06 -9.45
C PRO A 364 -13.23 22.33 -8.69
N ALA A 365 -13.04 23.42 -9.40
CA ALA A 365 -12.66 24.73 -8.81
C ALA A 365 -13.72 25.23 -7.79
N ASN A 366 -14.98 24.92 -8.03
CA ASN A 366 -16.10 25.20 -7.14
C ASN A 366 -16.81 23.88 -6.82
N PRO A 367 -16.38 23.17 -5.79
CA PRO A 367 -17.03 21.91 -5.42
C PRO A 367 -18.45 22.15 -4.94
N PRO A 368 -19.38 21.21 -5.20
CA PRO A 368 -20.75 21.32 -4.71
C PRO A 368 -20.75 21.35 -3.16
N ALA A 369 -21.65 22.14 -2.58
CA ALA A 369 -21.86 22.21 -1.13
C ALA A 369 -22.57 20.97 -0.56
N THR A 370 -22.89 19.97 -1.39
CA THR A 370 -23.51 18.72 -0.94
C THR A 370 -22.53 17.86 -0.18
N PRO A 371 -22.95 17.22 0.92
CA PRO A 371 -22.12 16.28 1.65
C PRO A 371 -21.61 15.14 0.76
N GLY A 372 -20.42 14.66 1.04
CA GLY A 372 -19.80 13.53 0.33
C GLY A 372 -20.71 12.29 0.34
N ARG A 373 -20.63 11.47 -0.71
CA ARG A 373 -21.35 10.21 -0.81
C ARG A 373 -20.66 9.14 0.01
N ILE A 374 -21.36 8.53 0.97
CA ILE A 374 -20.87 7.36 1.72
C ILE A 374 -21.44 6.08 1.10
N PHE A 375 -20.64 5.02 1.09
CA PHE A 375 -20.99 3.72 0.51
C PHE A 375 -20.23 2.58 1.20
N PRO A 376 -20.81 1.36 1.23
CA PRO A 376 -20.09 0.19 1.73
C PRO A 376 -18.96 -0.20 0.80
N VAL A 377 -17.81 -0.57 1.37
CA VAL A 377 -16.64 -1.08 0.64
C VAL A 377 -16.47 -2.58 0.85
N GLY A 378 -16.68 -3.05 2.08
CA GLY A 378 -16.57 -4.47 2.43
C GLY A 378 -16.77 -4.72 3.92
N ALA A 379 -16.81 -6.00 4.27
CA ALA A 379 -16.88 -6.45 5.66
C ALA A 379 -16.17 -7.79 5.79
N TRP A 380 -15.50 -8.02 6.94
CA TRP A 380 -14.67 -9.20 7.20
C TRP A 380 -14.92 -9.72 8.60
N PRO A 381 -14.80 -11.04 8.82
CA PRO A 381 -14.90 -11.62 10.16
C PRO A 381 -13.69 -11.28 11.03
N GLU A 382 -12.49 -11.13 10.43
CA GLU A 382 -11.23 -10.91 11.11
C GLU A 382 -10.33 -9.98 10.29
N VAL A 383 -9.68 -9.03 10.96
CA VAL A 383 -8.66 -8.11 10.39
C VAL A 383 -7.68 -7.75 11.51
N ASP A 384 -6.39 -7.62 11.20
CA ASP A 384 -5.34 -7.21 12.13
C ASP A 384 -5.29 -5.67 12.31
N ALA A 385 -6.43 -5.06 12.55
CA ALA A 385 -6.55 -3.63 12.84
C ALA A 385 -7.86 -3.35 13.57
N GLU A 386 -7.81 -2.58 14.65
CA GLU A 386 -9.03 -2.08 15.30
C GLU A 386 -9.68 -0.96 14.47
N VAL A 387 -8.85 -0.05 13.92
CA VAL A 387 -9.30 1.05 13.07
C VAL A 387 -8.27 1.30 11.96
N PHE A 388 -8.72 1.40 10.71
CA PHE A 388 -7.83 1.65 9.59
C PHE A 388 -8.40 2.74 8.67
N PHE A 389 -7.76 3.90 8.66
CA PHE A 389 -8.10 5.03 7.81
C PHE A 389 -7.24 5.06 6.57
N THR A 390 -7.86 5.11 5.39
CA THR A 390 -7.16 5.11 4.10
C THR A 390 -7.56 6.32 3.27
N ALA A 391 -6.59 7.09 2.78
CA ALA A 391 -6.80 8.05 1.70
C ALA A 391 -6.55 7.35 0.36
N GLY A 392 -7.60 7.17 -0.42
CA GLY A 392 -7.59 6.42 -1.68
C GLY A 392 -7.45 7.28 -2.93
N PRO A 393 -7.10 6.66 -4.07
CA PRO A 393 -7.06 7.35 -5.34
C PRO A 393 -8.48 7.72 -5.79
N ALA A 394 -8.64 8.95 -6.27
CA ALA A 394 -9.84 9.43 -6.94
C ALA A 394 -9.47 10.54 -7.92
N THR A 395 -10.26 10.73 -8.98
CA THR A 395 -9.92 11.69 -10.03
C THR A 395 -10.54 13.06 -9.79
N HIS A 396 -11.81 13.10 -9.41
CA HIS A 396 -12.58 14.34 -9.28
C HIS A 396 -13.06 14.62 -7.85
N THR A 397 -12.72 13.73 -6.92
CA THR A 397 -13.14 13.78 -5.53
C THR A 397 -11.99 13.38 -4.62
N CYS A 398 -12.10 13.64 -3.33
CA CYS A 398 -11.31 12.96 -2.31
C CYS A 398 -12.01 11.66 -1.95
N ARG A 399 -11.30 10.55 -1.94
CA ARG A 399 -11.78 9.28 -1.42
C ARG A 399 -11.11 8.97 -0.09
N LEU A 400 -11.93 8.73 0.93
CA LEU A 400 -11.50 8.22 2.22
C LEU A 400 -12.23 6.91 2.51
N ASP A 401 -11.52 5.93 3.00
CA ASP A 401 -12.12 4.70 3.50
C ASP A 401 -11.78 4.56 4.99
N LEU A 402 -12.75 4.15 5.80
CA LEU A 402 -12.57 3.84 7.22
C LEU A 402 -13.07 2.42 7.48
N LEU A 403 -12.14 1.54 7.87
CA LEU A 403 -12.45 0.22 8.40
C LEU A 403 -12.39 0.29 9.92
N ALA A 404 -13.31 -0.35 10.59
CA ALA A 404 -13.24 -0.49 12.05
C ALA A 404 -13.83 -1.81 12.55
N ASP A 405 -13.35 -2.23 13.71
CA ASP A 405 -13.98 -3.22 14.58
C ASP A 405 -15.28 -2.63 15.13
N THR A 406 -16.41 -3.21 14.76
CA THR A 406 -17.73 -2.70 15.15
C THR A 406 -18.04 -2.82 16.63
N SER A 407 -17.28 -3.62 17.38
CA SER A 407 -17.36 -3.65 18.84
C SER A 407 -16.82 -2.37 19.49
N LEU A 408 -15.88 -1.67 18.82
CA LEU A 408 -15.28 -0.41 19.28
C LEU A 408 -15.92 0.80 18.59
N LEU A 409 -16.23 0.68 17.32
CA LEU A 409 -16.81 1.73 16.49
C LEU A 409 -17.94 1.16 15.63
N PRO A 410 -19.20 1.16 16.11
CA PRO A 410 -20.35 0.67 15.34
C PRO A 410 -20.47 1.35 13.97
N ARG A 411 -21.17 0.73 13.02
CA ARG A 411 -21.31 1.20 11.64
C ARG A 411 -21.74 2.67 11.54
N GLU A 412 -22.72 3.09 12.35
CA GLU A 412 -23.18 4.47 12.38
C GLU A 412 -22.10 5.44 12.85
N ALA A 413 -21.23 4.99 13.76
CA ALA A 413 -20.12 5.80 14.24
C ALA A 413 -18.98 5.86 13.19
N ILE A 414 -18.77 4.82 12.38
CA ILE A 414 -17.87 4.87 11.22
C ILE A 414 -18.36 5.93 10.22
N GLU A 415 -19.67 5.92 9.89
CA GLU A 415 -20.27 6.93 9.02
C GLU A 415 -20.14 8.35 9.60
N ALA A 416 -20.49 8.51 10.87
CA ALA A 416 -20.38 9.79 11.57
C ALA A 416 -18.94 10.31 11.57
N THR A 417 -17.95 9.45 11.77
CA THR A 417 -16.52 9.81 11.74
C THR A 417 -16.10 10.32 10.36
N LEU A 418 -16.50 9.66 9.27
CA LEU A 418 -16.24 10.14 7.91
C LEU A 418 -16.87 11.51 7.65
N ARG A 419 -18.12 11.72 8.09
CA ARG A 419 -18.82 13.03 8.02
C ARG A 419 -18.10 14.10 8.84
N GLU A 420 -17.61 13.74 10.01
CA GLU A 420 -16.92 14.69 10.89
C GLU A 420 -15.56 15.12 10.30
N VAL A 421 -14.81 14.23 9.63
CA VAL A 421 -13.60 14.61 8.86
C VAL A 421 -13.94 15.66 7.81
N GLU A 422 -15.00 15.44 7.01
CA GLU A 422 -15.44 16.36 5.99
C GLU A 422 -15.85 17.72 6.61
N THR A 423 -16.71 17.69 7.60
CA THR A 423 -17.19 18.89 8.29
C THR A 423 -16.07 19.69 8.91
N LEU A 424 -15.12 19.02 9.60
CA LEU A 424 -13.99 19.66 10.25
C LEU A 424 -13.12 20.42 9.26
N LEU A 425 -12.75 19.77 8.13
CA LEU A 425 -11.84 20.38 7.16
C LEU A 425 -12.53 21.45 6.30
N VAL A 426 -13.78 21.23 5.88
CA VAL A 426 -14.55 22.21 5.10
C VAL A 426 -14.87 23.46 5.94
N SER A 427 -15.21 23.31 7.22
CA SER A 427 -15.46 24.46 8.09
C SER A 427 -14.19 25.27 8.35
N GLU A 428 -13.04 24.61 8.56
CA GLU A 428 -11.75 25.26 8.79
C GLU A 428 -11.25 26.00 7.54
N GLU A 429 -11.52 25.48 6.33
CA GLU A 429 -11.15 26.16 5.08
C GLU A 429 -11.95 27.46 4.87
N ASN A 430 -13.17 27.51 5.32
CA ASN A 430 -14.06 28.68 5.19
C ASN A 430 -13.80 29.78 6.25
N THR A 431 -12.91 29.51 7.22
CA THR A 431 -12.50 30.47 8.26
C THR A 431 -11.19 31.17 7.87
#